data_e6bdf414cbb9cf39e6f0ca5b04d5a6e9
#
_entry.id   e6bdf414cbb9cf39e6f0ca5b04d5a6e9
#
_cell.length_a   1.000
_cell.length_b   1.000
_cell.length_c   1.000
_cell.angle_alpha   90.00
_cell.angle_beta   90.00
_cell.angle_gamma   90.00
#
_symmetry.space_group_name_H-M   'P 1'
#
loop_
_entity.id
_entity.type
_entity.pdbx_description
1 polymer ?
#
loop_
_entity_poly.entity_id
_entity_poly.type
_entity_poly.pdbx_seq_one_letter_code
_entity_poly.pdbx_strand_id
1 'polypeptide(L)'
;IPLDELYRICQITRDKVCVGDYYVGRIIARPFVGELGSFVRTSNRHDYSRMPEKKMVQQELQDAGVPTVAVGKIGDIYAHVGWDESYPTKTNSHGMNMVPYLLGSSFEHGLMMVNLVEFDSLYGHRRNVEGYKRAIEDFDYQLGGLIPMLNDDDLLLITADHGNDPTWKGTDHTRELVPILGYSPRMNG
;
A
#
# COMPACT_ATOMS: atom_id res chain seq x y z
N ILE A 1 24.89 14.47 -7.07
CA ILE A 1 25.46 14.22 -5.74
C ILE A 1 25.55 12.72 -5.48
N PRO A 2 26.48 12.24 -4.65
CA PRO A 2 26.53 10.83 -4.25
C PRO A 2 25.23 10.39 -3.56
N LEU A 3 24.91 9.09 -3.67
CA LEU A 3 23.66 8.52 -3.13
C LEU A 3 23.55 8.70 -1.61
N ASP A 4 24.63 8.42 -0.89
CA ASP A 4 24.68 8.54 0.57
C ASP A 4 24.46 9.99 1.03
N GLU A 5 24.97 10.95 0.27
CA GLU A 5 24.75 12.37 0.55
C GLU A 5 23.29 12.78 0.31
N LEU A 6 22.63 12.25 -0.73
CA LEU A 6 21.20 12.45 -0.94
C LEU A 6 20.39 11.91 0.24
N TYR A 7 20.71 10.71 0.70
CA TYR A 7 20.05 10.11 1.87
C TYR A 7 20.30 10.92 3.14
N ARG A 8 21.52 11.37 3.37
CA ARG A 8 21.86 12.23 4.50
C ARG A 8 21.06 13.54 4.49
N ILE A 9 20.94 14.18 3.34
CA ILE A 9 20.14 15.41 3.18
C ILE A 9 18.65 15.12 3.49
N CYS A 10 18.08 14.05 2.95
CA CYS A 10 16.69 13.68 3.22
C CYS A 10 16.44 13.38 4.70
N GLN A 11 17.37 12.69 5.36
CA GLN A 11 17.28 12.42 6.81
C GLN A 11 17.33 13.72 7.63
N ILE A 12 18.28 14.63 7.33
CA ILE A 12 18.33 15.94 8.01
C ILE A 12 17.05 16.73 7.78
N THR A 13 16.51 16.70 6.57
CA THR A 13 15.25 17.36 6.23
C THR A 13 14.11 16.79 7.07
N ARG A 14 14.04 15.46 7.24
CA ARG A 14 13.06 14.80 8.10
C ARG A 14 13.17 15.23 9.55
N ASP A 15 14.40 15.24 10.09
CA ASP A 15 14.64 15.36 11.52
C ASP A 15 14.68 16.82 12.02
N LYS A 16 15.02 17.76 11.13
CA LYS A 16 15.33 19.14 11.55
C LYS A 16 14.56 20.23 10.79
N VAL A 17 14.07 19.95 9.60
CA VAL A 17 13.40 20.96 8.76
C VAL A 17 11.88 20.74 8.77
N CYS A 18 11.45 19.52 8.46
CA CYS A 18 10.03 19.18 8.41
C CYS A 18 9.52 18.74 9.80
N VAL A 19 9.56 19.66 10.76
CA VAL A 19 9.13 19.45 12.16
C VAL A 19 8.13 20.54 12.59
N GLY A 20 7.38 20.29 13.64
CA GLY A 20 6.35 21.22 14.14
C GLY A 20 5.33 21.57 13.07
N ASP A 21 5.08 22.85 12.84
CA ASP A 21 4.09 23.33 11.85
C ASP A 21 4.46 23.04 10.39
N TYR A 22 5.70 22.64 10.14
CA TYR A 22 6.21 22.30 8.81
C TYR A 22 6.23 20.79 8.53
N TYR A 23 5.51 20.01 9.30
CA TYR A 23 5.43 18.58 9.10
C TYR A 23 4.81 18.22 7.74
N VAL A 24 5.54 17.37 6.99
CA VAL A 24 5.03 16.67 5.81
C VAL A 24 5.02 15.17 6.08
N GLY A 25 4.07 14.46 5.51
CA GLY A 25 3.89 13.02 5.75
C GLY A 25 5.10 12.19 5.31
N ARG A 26 5.81 12.63 4.25
CA ARG A 26 6.91 11.87 3.67
C ARG A 26 7.93 12.76 2.99
N ILE A 27 9.22 12.43 3.15
CA ILE A 27 10.33 12.96 2.37
C ILE A 27 10.86 11.82 1.52
N ILE A 28 11.06 12.06 0.23
CA ILE A 28 11.40 11.02 -0.72
C ILE A 28 12.75 11.34 -1.37
N ALA A 29 13.75 10.45 -1.17
CA ALA A 29 14.92 10.41 -2.00
C ALA A 29 14.60 9.70 -3.32
N ARG A 30 14.76 10.41 -4.45
CA ARG A 30 14.54 9.86 -5.79
C ARG A 30 15.79 9.99 -6.64
N PRO A 31 16.80 9.14 -6.44
CA PRO A 31 18.03 9.21 -7.20
C PRO A 31 17.81 8.87 -8.68
N PHE A 32 18.58 9.52 -9.52
CA PHE A 32 18.58 9.32 -10.96
C PHE A 32 20.01 9.38 -11.50
N VAL A 33 20.21 8.81 -12.69
CA VAL A 33 21.47 8.81 -13.43
C VAL A 33 21.22 9.32 -14.85
N GLY A 34 22.29 9.60 -15.60
CA GLY A 34 22.20 10.10 -16.97
C GLY A 34 22.57 11.57 -17.08
N GLU A 35 22.35 12.14 -18.26
CA GLU A 35 22.69 13.49 -18.64
C GLU A 35 21.44 14.34 -18.93
N LEU A 36 21.62 15.62 -19.11
CA LEU A 36 20.52 16.55 -19.42
C LEU A 36 19.72 16.08 -20.66
N GLY A 37 18.42 15.85 -20.46
CA GLY A 37 17.51 15.35 -21.48
C GLY A 37 17.35 13.83 -21.53
N SER A 38 18.18 13.07 -20.76
CA SER A 38 18.12 11.59 -20.74
C SER A 38 18.21 10.99 -19.32
N PHE A 39 17.70 11.71 -18.32
CA PHE A 39 17.71 11.21 -16.94
C PHE A 39 16.83 9.98 -16.75
N VAL A 40 17.37 8.96 -16.07
CA VAL A 40 16.67 7.72 -15.74
C VAL A 40 16.67 7.55 -14.21
N ARG A 41 15.48 7.31 -13.63
CA ARG A 41 15.34 7.00 -12.19
C ARG A 41 15.98 5.66 -11.87
N THR A 42 16.69 5.60 -10.76
CA THR A 42 17.24 4.34 -10.25
C THR A 42 16.24 3.62 -9.33
N SER A 43 16.53 2.37 -8.99
CA SER A 43 15.77 1.60 -7.99
C SER A 43 16.02 2.03 -6.54
N ASN A 44 17.00 2.93 -6.30
CA ASN A 44 17.44 3.38 -4.98
C ASN A 44 16.53 4.47 -4.38
N ARG A 45 15.22 4.42 -4.68
CA ARG A 45 14.25 5.26 -3.99
C ARG A 45 14.21 4.89 -2.52
N HIS A 46 14.23 5.89 -1.64
CA HIS A 46 14.05 5.71 -0.21
C HIS A 46 13.08 6.75 0.36
N ASP A 47 12.13 6.30 1.16
CA ASP A 47 11.09 7.13 1.73
C ASP A 47 11.33 7.30 3.23
N TYR A 48 11.40 8.54 3.70
CA TYR A 48 11.50 8.93 5.10
C TYR A 48 10.11 9.35 5.58
N SER A 49 9.32 8.36 5.98
CA SER A 49 7.95 8.58 6.46
C SER A 49 7.95 9.21 7.85
N ARG A 50 6.90 9.98 8.15
CA ARG A 50 6.63 10.45 9.48
C ARG A 50 6.09 9.30 10.32
N MET A 51 6.63 9.16 11.52
CA MET A 51 6.04 8.24 12.50
C MET A 51 4.67 8.76 12.92
N PRO A 52 3.67 7.91 13.08
CA PRO A 52 2.38 8.29 13.63
C PRO A 52 2.53 8.90 15.03
N GLU A 53 1.86 10.02 15.28
CA GLU A 53 1.91 10.71 16.59
C GLU A 53 0.98 10.07 17.62
N LYS A 54 -0.06 9.43 17.15
CA LYS A 54 -1.04 8.75 17.99
C LYS A 54 -1.01 7.27 17.72
N LYS A 55 -1.37 6.51 18.73
CA LYS A 55 -1.53 5.08 18.61
C LYS A 55 -2.59 4.73 17.56
N MET A 56 -2.25 3.84 16.68
CA MET A 56 -3.11 3.39 15.58
C MET A 56 -3.80 2.08 15.94
N VAL A 57 -4.85 1.72 15.20
CA VAL A 57 -5.63 0.49 15.46
C VAL A 57 -4.76 -0.76 15.45
N GLN A 58 -3.81 -0.89 14.54
CA GLN A 58 -2.89 -2.03 14.49
C GLN A 58 -1.98 -2.12 15.72
N GLN A 59 -1.59 -0.99 16.31
CA GLN A 59 -0.84 -0.99 17.58
C GLN A 59 -1.72 -1.38 18.77
N GLU A 60 -3.00 -0.98 18.77
CA GLU A 60 -3.96 -1.43 19.80
C GLU A 60 -4.18 -2.94 19.71
N LEU A 61 -4.24 -3.49 18.50
CA LEU A 61 -4.36 -4.92 18.27
C LEU A 61 -3.12 -5.68 18.77
N GLN A 62 -1.91 -5.20 18.45
CA GLN A 62 -0.67 -5.78 18.96
C GLN A 62 -0.62 -5.78 20.49
N ASP A 63 -1.00 -4.67 21.14
CA ASP A 63 -1.01 -4.60 22.61
C ASP A 63 -2.06 -5.53 23.22
N ALA A 64 -3.10 -5.84 22.48
CA ALA A 64 -4.11 -6.84 22.86
C ALA A 64 -3.68 -8.29 22.51
N GLY A 65 -2.49 -8.49 21.97
CA GLY A 65 -1.99 -9.81 21.54
C GLY A 65 -2.66 -10.35 20.27
N VAL A 66 -3.26 -9.45 19.46
CA VAL A 66 -3.91 -9.81 18.19
C VAL A 66 -2.92 -9.61 17.05
N PRO A 67 -2.57 -10.67 16.29
CA PRO A 67 -1.61 -10.58 15.20
C PRO A 67 -1.98 -9.56 14.11
N THR A 68 -0.96 -8.90 13.57
CA THR A 68 -1.13 -7.89 12.52
C THR A 68 -0.17 -8.15 11.36
N VAL A 69 -0.71 -8.21 10.15
CA VAL A 69 0.04 -8.54 8.93
C VAL A 69 -0.15 -7.46 7.86
N ALA A 70 0.96 -6.97 7.35
CA ALA A 70 1.03 -6.00 6.26
C ALA A 70 1.45 -6.67 4.96
N VAL A 71 0.66 -6.52 3.89
CA VAL A 71 0.99 -7.04 2.55
C VAL A 71 1.08 -5.87 1.56
N GLY A 72 2.07 -5.91 0.67
CA GLY A 72 2.32 -4.82 -0.27
C GLY A 72 3.09 -3.66 0.35
N LYS A 73 2.62 -2.43 0.19
CA LYS A 73 3.24 -1.22 0.75
C LYS A 73 2.68 -0.80 2.11
N ILE A 74 1.84 -1.59 2.72
CA ILE A 74 1.22 -1.24 4.01
C ILE A 74 2.29 -0.94 5.07
N GLY A 75 3.31 -1.79 5.19
CA GLY A 75 4.42 -1.53 6.11
C GLY A 75 5.07 -0.16 5.90
N ASP A 76 5.41 0.17 4.66
CA ASP A 76 6.04 1.46 4.31
C ASP A 76 5.11 2.66 4.58
N ILE A 77 3.82 2.53 4.28
CA ILE A 77 2.81 3.59 4.50
C ILE A 77 2.74 3.98 5.97
N TYR A 78 2.76 2.99 6.84
CA TYR A 78 2.68 3.16 8.29
C TYR A 78 4.05 3.22 8.99
N ALA A 79 5.14 3.46 8.25
CA ALA A 79 6.51 3.52 8.79
C ALA A 79 6.90 2.28 9.60
N HIS A 80 6.39 1.11 9.20
CA HIS A 80 6.55 -0.20 9.84
C HIS A 80 6.04 -0.28 11.29
N VAL A 81 5.19 0.67 11.70
CA VAL A 81 4.64 0.71 13.06
C VAL A 81 3.34 -0.10 13.15
N GLY A 82 3.26 -0.98 14.14
CA GLY A 82 2.06 -1.75 14.45
C GLY A 82 1.85 -2.99 13.58
N TRP A 83 2.90 -3.53 12.96
CA TRP A 83 2.86 -4.74 12.14
C TRP A 83 3.82 -5.80 12.70
N ASP A 84 3.30 -6.98 13.02
CA ASP A 84 4.11 -8.11 13.47
C ASP A 84 4.86 -8.72 12.29
N GLU A 85 4.21 -8.79 11.14
CA GLU A 85 4.80 -9.29 9.91
C GLU A 85 4.52 -8.34 8.73
N SER A 86 5.47 -8.27 7.80
CA SER A 86 5.34 -7.44 6.59
C SER A 86 5.90 -8.15 5.37
N TYR A 87 5.06 -8.26 4.34
CA TYR A 87 5.33 -8.96 3.08
C TYR A 87 5.29 -7.99 1.90
N PRO A 88 6.41 -7.35 1.53
CA PRO A 88 6.46 -6.46 0.37
C PRO A 88 6.13 -7.20 -0.92
N THR A 89 5.29 -6.62 -1.76
CA THR A 89 4.91 -7.21 -3.05
C THR A 89 5.27 -6.29 -4.22
N LYS A 90 5.45 -6.88 -5.41
CA LYS A 90 5.84 -6.15 -6.62
C LYS A 90 4.67 -5.86 -7.55
N THR A 91 3.65 -6.71 -7.54
CA THR A 91 2.48 -6.64 -8.43
C THR A 91 1.20 -6.90 -7.65
N ASN A 92 0.04 -6.52 -8.21
CA ASN A 92 -1.26 -6.86 -7.64
C ASN A 92 -1.43 -8.38 -7.52
N SER A 93 -1.09 -9.13 -8.56
CA SER A 93 -1.17 -10.60 -8.53
C SER A 93 -0.30 -11.21 -7.43
N HIS A 94 0.92 -10.67 -7.20
CA HIS A 94 1.75 -11.11 -6.08
C HIS A 94 1.05 -10.84 -4.73
N GLY A 95 0.46 -9.64 -4.55
CA GLY A 95 -0.31 -9.31 -3.35
C GLY A 95 -1.49 -10.24 -3.12
N MET A 96 -2.28 -10.48 -4.17
CA MET A 96 -3.44 -11.37 -4.10
C MET A 96 -3.05 -12.83 -3.84
N ASN A 97 -1.90 -13.30 -4.31
CA ASN A 97 -1.41 -14.66 -4.02
C ASN A 97 -0.87 -14.81 -2.59
N MET A 98 -0.39 -13.71 -1.97
CA MET A 98 0.05 -13.74 -0.57
C MET A 98 -1.10 -13.99 0.40
N VAL A 99 -2.30 -13.49 0.11
CA VAL A 99 -3.46 -13.65 1.01
C VAL A 99 -3.83 -15.12 1.23
N PRO A 100 -4.14 -15.93 0.19
CA PRO A 100 -4.44 -17.35 0.37
C PRO A 100 -3.25 -18.15 0.94
N TYR A 101 -2.01 -17.76 0.60
CA TYR A 101 -0.82 -18.39 1.20
C TYR A 101 -0.79 -18.20 2.73
N LEU A 102 -1.02 -16.98 3.21
CA LEU A 102 -1.03 -16.67 4.64
C LEU A 102 -2.22 -17.31 5.36
N LEU A 103 -3.42 -17.25 4.79
CA LEU A 103 -4.62 -17.92 5.34
C LEU A 103 -4.43 -19.43 5.45
N GLY A 104 -3.72 -20.05 4.50
CA GLY A 104 -3.46 -21.49 4.50
C GLY A 104 -2.27 -21.95 5.37
N SER A 105 -1.46 -21.02 5.90
CA SER A 105 -0.20 -21.39 6.56
C SER A 105 -0.06 -20.88 8.00
N SER A 106 -0.18 -19.60 8.24
CA SER A 106 0.24 -18.99 9.52
C SER A 106 -0.76 -17.98 10.10
N PHE A 107 -1.71 -17.49 9.32
CA PHE A 107 -2.65 -16.49 9.77
C PHE A 107 -3.98 -17.13 10.18
N GLU A 108 -4.12 -17.42 11.46
CA GLU A 108 -5.35 -18.03 12.02
C GLU A 108 -6.38 -16.98 12.45
N HIS A 109 -5.93 -15.82 12.92
CA HIS A 109 -6.78 -14.71 13.35
C HIS A 109 -5.97 -13.41 13.38
N GLY A 110 -6.63 -12.26 13.37
CA GLY A 110 -5.97 -10.96 13.46
C GLY A 110 -6.40 -9.99 12.38
N LEU A 111 -5.55 -8.99 12.11
CA LEU A 111 -5.73 -8.00 11.06
C LEU A 111 -4.71 -8.22 9.94
N MET A 112 -5.17 -8.48 8.73
CA MET A 112 -4.35 -8.45 7.52
C MET A 112 -4.76 -7.26 6.66
N MET A 113 -3.83 -6.35 6.39
CA MET A 113 -4.04 -5.26 5.42
C MET A 113 -3.22 -5.49 4.16
N VAL A 114 -3.88 -5.36 3.02
CA VAL A 114 -3.29 -5.61 1.69
C VAL A 114 -3.39 -4.37 0.84
N ASN A 115 -2.27 -3.93 0.25
CA ASN A 115 -2.23 -2.82 -0.69
C ASN A 115 -1.85 -3.29 -2.09
N LEU A 116 -2.74 -3.10 -3.05
CA LEU A 116 -2.56 -3.44 -4.46
C LEU A 116 -2.24 -2.18 -5.26
N VAL A 117 -0.95 -1.91 -5.48
CA VAL A 117 -0.47 -0.60 -5.95
C VAL A 117 -0.56 -0.35 -7.44
N GLU A 118 -0.74 -1.37 -8.28
CA GLU A 118 -0.68 -1.19 -9.74
C GLU A 118 -1.89 -0.44 -10.29
N PHE A 119 -3.04 -0.49 -9.61
CA PHE A 119 -4.22 0.32 -9.98
C PHE A 119 -3.85 1.79 -10.07
N ASP A 120 -3.11 2.30 -9.09
CA ASP A 120 -2.63 3.67 -9.06
C ASP A 120 -1.40 3.87 -9.96
N SER A 121 -0.33 3.11 -9.72
CA SER A 121 1.01 3.39 -10.26
C SER A 121 1.18 3.07 -11.75
N LEU A 122 0.55 2.00 -12.25
CA LEU A 122 0.67 1.56 -13.64
C LEU A 122 -0.52 1.98 -14.50
N TYR A 123 -1.70 2.11 -13.93
CA TYR A 123 -2.91 2.35 -14.70
C TYR A 123 -3.52 3.72 -14.45
N GLY A 124 -3.72 4.12 -13.21
CA GLY A 124 -4.30 5.41 -12.83
C GLY A 124 -3.44 6.59 -13.28
N HIS A 125 -2.23 6.71 -12.75
CA HIS A 125 -1.29 7.78 -13.13
C HIS A 125 -0.86 7.76 -14.61
N ARG A 126 -0.94 6.62 -15.26
CA ARG A 126 -0.60 6.46 -16.69
C ARG A 126 -1.78 6.65 -17.62
N ARG A 127 -2.98 6.88 -17.07
CA ARG A 127 -4.22 7.03 -17.85
C ARG A 127 -4.45 5.83 -18.78
N ASN A 128 -4.07 4.65 -18.33
CA ASN A 128 -4.21 3.41 -19.06
C ASN A 128 -5.55 2.73 -18.70
N VAL A 129 -6.63 3.19 -19.35
CA VAL A 129 -8.00 2.71 -19.10
C VAL A 129 -8.13 1.21 -19.29
N GLU A 130 -7.59 0.68 -20.39
CA GLU A 130 -7.67 -0.76 -20.70
C GLU A 130 -6.87 -1.60 -19.69
N GLY A 131 -5.71 -1.12 -19.24
CA GLY A 131 -4.93 -1.77 -18.18
C GLY A 131 -5.67 -1.75 -16.86
N TYR A 132 -6.31 -0.64 -16.50
CA TYR A 132 -7.10 -0.51 -15.27
C TYR A 132 -8.29 -1.48 -15.26
N LYS A 133 -9.02 -1.55 -16.38
CA LYS A 133 -10.11 -2.53 -16.58
C LYS A 133 -9.64 -3.96 -16.36
N ARG A 134 -8.56 -4.36 -17.06
CA ARG A 134 -8.00 -5.72 -16.91
C ARG A 134 -7.57 -6.01 -15.48
N ALA A 135 -6.97 -5.04 -14.81
CA ALA A 135 -6.57 -5.21 -13.41
C ALA A 135 -7.77 -5.44 -12.47
N ILE A 136 -8.93 -4.83 -12.75
CA ILE A 136 -10.17 -5.09 -12.01
C ILE A 136 -10.68 -6.51 -12.32
N GLU A 137 -10.69 -6.91 -13.58
CA GLU A 137 -11.12 -8.26 -14.01
C GLU A 137 -10.21 -9.35 -13.41
N ASP A 138 -8.89 -9.14 -13.40
CA ASP A 138 -7.92 -10.04 -12.78
C ASP A 138 -8.09 -10.11 -11.26
N PHE A 139 -8.36 -8.98 -10.61
CA PHE A 139 -8.65 -8.92 -9.17
C PHE A 139 -9.93 -9.70 -8.85
N ASP A 140 -11.01 -9.48 -9.59
CA ASP A 140 -12.29 -10.18 -9.42
C ASP A 140 -12.14 -11.71 -9.57
N TYR A 141 -11.40 -12.14 -10.59
CA TYR A 141 -11.08 -13.55 -10.78
C TYR A 141 -10.34 -14.16 -9.58
N GLN A 142 -9.32 -13.48 -9.08
CA GLN A 142 -8.53 -13.93 -7.92
C GLN A 142 -9.36 -13.89 -6.63
N LEU A 143 -10.24 -12.89 -6.49
CA LEU A 143 -11.16 -12.78 -5.37
C LEU A 143 -12.15 -13.96 -5.34
N GLY A 144 -12.62 -14.42 -6.49
CA GLY A 144 -13.45 -15.62 -6.60
C GLY A 144 -12.78 -16.88 -6.06
N GLY A 145 -11.44 -16.97 -6.16
CA GLY A 145 -10.65 -18.04 -5.54
C GLY A 145 -10.41 -17.86 -4.04
N LEU A 146 -10.39 -16.62 -3.54
CA LEU A 146 -10.15 -16.29 -2.14
C LEU A 146 -11.40 -16.48 -1.27
N ILE A 147 -12.57 -16.05 -1.75
CA ILE A 147 -13.84 -16.09 -1.00
C ILE A 147 -14.13 -17.47 -0.39
N PRO A 148 -13.96 -18.60 -1.10
CA PRO A 148 -14.22 -19.93 -0.52
C PRO A 148 -13.25 -20.35 0.59
N MET A 149 -12.16 -19.62 0.79
CA MET A 149 -11.16 -19.88 1.86
C MET A 149 -11.51 -19.17 3.16
N LEU A 150 -12.47 -18.25 3.15
CA LEU A 150 -12.89 -17.50 4.33
C LEU A 150 -13.77 -18.35 5.24
N ASN A 151 -13.52 -18.26 6.54
CA ASN A 151 -14.32 -18.91 7.57
C ASN A 151 -15.49 -18.01 7.98
N ASP A 152 -16.45 -18.58 8.71
CA ASP A 152 -17.64 -17.86 9.18
C ASP A 152 -17.32 -16.62 10.03
N ASP A 153 -16.20 -16.61 10.72
CA ASP A 153 -15.75 -15.49 11.57
C ASP A 153 -14.89 -14.45 10.84
N ASP A 154 -14.60 -14.68 9.55
CA ASP A 154 -13.82 -13.75 8.76
C ASP A 154 -14.68 -12.62 8.21
N LEU A 155 -14.09 -11.42 8.17
CA LEU A 155 -14.65 -10.24 7.52
C LEU A 155 -13.65 -9.72 6.47
N LEU A 156 -14.03 -9.80 5.22
CA LEU A 156 -13.29 -9.18 4.12
C LEU A 156 -13.86 -7.77 3.85
N LEU A 157 -13.00 -6.77 3.87
CA LEU A 157 -13.31 -5.40 3.47
C LEU A 157 -12.47 -5.01 2.26
N ILE A 158 -13.11 -4.47 1.23
CA ILE A 158 -12.46 -3.96 0.02
C ILE A 158 -12.79 -2.49 -0.09
N THR A 159 -11.75 -1.67 -0.19
CA THR A 159 -11.87 -0.21 -0.34
C THR A 159 -10.68 0.34 -1.12
N ALA A 160 -10.60 1.65 -1.25
CA ALA A 160 -9.42 2.36 -1.75
C ALA A 160 -9.08 3.53 -0.81
N ASP A 161 -7.82 3.95 -0.83
CA ASP A 161 -7.32 5.09 -0.06
C ASP A 161 -7.65 6.43 -0.73
N HIS A 162 -7.81 6.46 -2.06
CA HIS A 162 -8.22 7.61 -2.86
C HIS A 162 -8.74 7.20 -4.24
N GLY A 163 -9.33 8.15 -4.97
CA GLY A 163 -9.70 8.00 -6.38
C GLY A 163 -8.49 8.20 -7.30
N ASN A 164 -8.48 7.52 -8.43
CA ASN A 164 -7.57 7.79 -9.53
C ASN A 164 -8.22 7.35 -10.86
N ASP A 165 -9.12 8.21 -11.39
CA ASP A 165 -9.84 7.94 -12.64
C ASP A 165 -8.87 7.93 -13.84
N PRO A 166 -8.67 6.80 -14.51
CA PRO A 166 -7.77 6.69 -15.65
C PRO A 166 -8.30 7.41 -16.90
N THR A 167 -9.54 7.90 -16.90
CA THR A 167 -10.13 8.69 -18.01
C THR A 167 -9.93 10.19 -17.82
N TRP A 168 -9.55 10.63 -16.63
CA TRP A 168 -9.35 12.04 -16.34
C TRP A 168 -8.07 12.59 -16.96
N LYS A 169 -8.03 13.88 -17.24
CA LYS A 169 -6.83 14.57 -17.75
C LYS A 169 -5.75 14.72 -16.66
N GLY A 170 -4.49 14.86 -17.11
CA GLY A 170 -3.35 15.01 -16.19
C GLY A 170 -2.90 13.67 -15.60
N THR A 171 -2.07 13.72 -14.55
CA THR A 171 -1.46 12.55 -13.93
C THR A 171 -1.70 12.49 -12.40
N ASP A 172 -2.45 13.44 -11.85
CA ASP A 172 -2.73 13.50 -10.41
C ASP A 172 -3.91 12.59 -10.04
N HIS A 173 -4.04 12.31 -8.74
CA HIS A 173 -5.21 11.62 -8.21
C HIS A 173 -6.48 12.42 -8.46
N THR A 174 -7.60 11.74 -8.51
CA THR A 174 -8.91 12.32 -8.75
C THR A 174 -9.81 12.17 -7.53
N ARG A 175 -11.00 12.79 -7.52
CA ARG A 175 -11.83 12.96 -6.32
C ARG A 175 -13.10 12.11 -6.32
N GLU A 176 -13.05 10.95 -6.92
CA GLU A 176 -14.14 9.99 -6.91
C GLU A 176 -14.36 9.43 -5.50
N LEU A 177 -15.59 9.07 -5.21
CA LEU A 177 -15.91 8.25 -4.05
C LEU A 177 -15.27 6.86 -4.23
N VAL A 178 -14.62 6.40 -3.17
CA VAL A 178 -14.05 5.05 -3.16
C VAL A 178 -15.12 4.00 -2.82
N PRO A 179 -14.99 2.77 -3.34
CA PRO A 179 -15.90 1.68 -2.96
C PRO A 179 -15.69 1.29 -1.49
N ILE A 180 -16.77 0.81 -0.87
CA ILE A 180 -16.70 0.10 0.41
C ILE A 180 -17.55 -1.16 0.22
N LEU A 181 -16.88 -2.29 0.11
CA LEU A 181 -17.50 -3.61 -0.03
C LEU A 181 -17.14 -4.46 1.17
N GLY A 182 -18.12 -5.08 1.79
CA GLY A 182 -17.94 -5.99 2.90
C GLY A 182 -18.51 -7.37 2.59
N TYR A 183 -17.78 -8.40 2.93
CA TYR A 183 -18.21 -9.78 2.79
C TYR A 183 -17.79 -10.60 4.01
N SER A 184 -18.71 -11.43 4.49
CA SER A 184 -18.45 -12.52 5.43
C SER A 184 -19.35 -13.70 5.04
N PRO A 185 -18.92 -14.95 5.16
CA PRO A 185 -19.77 -16.12 4.93
C PRO A 185 -21.08 -16.05 5.74
N ARG A 186 -21.06 -15.51 6.96
CA ARG A 186 -22.25 -15.28 7.80
C ARG A 186 -23.25 -14.26 7.25
N MET A 187 -22.86 -13.38 6.34
CA MET A 187 -23.76 -12.36 5.77
C MET A 187 -24.64 -12.91 4.64
N ASN A 188 -24.43 -14.16 4.24
CA ASN A 188 -25.18 -14.83 3.17
C ASN A 188 -26.37 -15.66 3.70
N GLY A 189 -26.83 -15.41 4.92
CA GLY A 189 -27.98 -16.05 5.54
C GLY A 189 -29.31 -15.34 5.29
#